data_97ba4af89571f16e86f78afbe4835437
#
_entry.id   97ba4af89571f16e86f78afbe4835437
#
_cell.length_a   1.000
_cell.length_b   1.000
_cell.length_c   1.000
_cell.angle_alpha   90.00
_cell.angle_beta   90.00
_cell.angle_gamma   90.00
#
_symmetry.space_group_name_H-M   'P 1'
#
loop_
_entity.id
_entity.type
_entity.pdbx_description
1 polymer ?
#
loop_
_entity_poly.entity_id
_entity_poly.type
_entity_poly.pdbx_seq_one_letter_code
_entity_poly.pdbx_strand_id
1 'polypeptide(L)'
;MAAAETGDDVYGEDPTVTQLEKLAVSLTGKEAALFVTSGTQGNLLALLSHCERGDEYIAGNDAHTYRFEAGGGAVLGGIQPQPIPFNERGELEIEAIRQVIKPDDYHFAKTKLVCLENTTNGKVLALDYLSEFSNFALSKGLGRHLDGARVFNASVKLGVDVKEISQCFDSMSICLSKGLAAPVGS
;
A
#
# COMPACT_ATOMS: atom_id res chain seq x y z
N MET A 1 9.03 26.49 2.77
CA MET A 1 8.66 25.92 4.09
C MET A 1 8.48 27.01 5.16
N ALA A 2 9.43 27.94 5.36
CA ALA A 2 9.29 28.99 6.40
C ALA A 2 8.09 29.93 6.28
N ALA A 3 7.44 29.98 5.13
CA ALA A 3 6.25 30.81 4.85
C ALA A 3 4.98 29.97 4.68
N ALA A 4 5.00 28.68 5.00
CA ALA A 4 3.78 27.85 4.94
C ALA A 4 2.85 28.26 6.10
N GLU A 5 1.56 28.36 5.81
CA GLU A 5 0.54 28.45 6.84
C GLU A 5 0.45 27.11 7.55
N THR A 6 0.43 27.15 8.87
CA THR A 6 0.31 25.97 9.71
C THR A 6 -0.81 26.17 10.73
N GLY A 7 -1.41 25.08 11.17
CA GLY A 7 -2.46 25.06 12.16
C GLY A 7 -2.44 23.75 12.95
N ASP A 8 -3.39 23.58 13.85
CA ASP A 8 -3.56 22.34 14.61
C ASP A 8 -4.31 21.31 13.74
N ASP A 9 -3.56 20.35 13.21
CA ASP A 9 -4.11 19.34 12.31
C ASP A 9 -5.13 18.40 13.00
N VAL A 10 -5.03 18.24 14.32
CA VAL A 10 -6.00 17.46 15.10
C VAL A 10 -7.42 18.00 14.95
N TYR A 11 -7.56 19.32 14.79
CA TYR A 11 -8.85 19.98 14.56
C TYR A 11 -9.11 20.28 13.07
N GLY A 12 -8.24 19.81 12.17
CA GLY A 12 -8.36 20.11 10.74
C GLY A 12 -8.06 21.59 10.39
N GLU A 13 -7.31 22.28 11.23
CA GLU A 13 -7.00 23.70 11.09
C GLU A 13 -5.72 23.99 10.32
N ASP A 14 -4.92 22.95 9.97
CA ASP A 14 -3.74 23.14 9.12
C ASP A 14 -4.14 23.19 7.63
N PRO A 15 -4.10 24.40 7.00
CA PRO A 15 -4.54 24.53 5.61
C PRO A 15 -3.58 23.85 4.63
N THR A 16 -2.30 23.73 4.99
CA THR A 16 -1.28 23.13 4.13
C THR A 16 -1.44 21.60 4.09
N VAL A 17 -1.66 20.95 5.22
CA VAL A 17 -1.97 19.52 5.30
C VAL A 17 -3.27 19.22 4.57
N THR A 18 -4.31 19.99 4.84
CA THR A 18 -5.61 19.84 4.16
C THR A 18 -5.50 19.96 2.63
N GLN A 19 -4.69 20.87 2.10
CA GLN A 19 -4.45 21.01 0.67
C GLN A 19 -3.67 19.82 0.10
N LEU A 20 -2.67 19.32 0.83
CA LEU A 20 -1.90 18.15 0.42
C LEU A 20 -2.78 16.91 0.31
N GLU A 21 -3.61 16.65 1.30
CA GLU A 21 -4.54 15.51 1.30
C GLU A 21 -5.56 15.60 0.16
N LYS A 22 -6.16 16.79 -0.06
CA LYS A 22 -7.05 17.02 -1.21
C LYS A 22 -6.35 16.81 -2.55
N LEU A 23 -5.10 17.21 -2.67
CA LEU A 23 -4.32 16.98 -3.88
C LEU A 23 -4.07 15.48 -4.09
N ALA A 24 -3.68 14.75 -3.04
CA ALA A 24 -3.50 13.30 -3.10
C ALA A 24 -4.79 12.60 -3.55
N VAL A 25 -5.93 12.94 -2.98
CA VAL A 25 -7.27 12.46 -3.38
C VAL A 25 -7.53 12.73 -4.87
N SER A 26 -7.31 13.96 -5.30
CA SER A 26 -7.54 14.37 -6.70
C SER A 26 -6.69 13.57 -7.69
N LEU A 27 -5.41 13.36 -7.36
CA LEU A 27 -4.46 12.65 -8.23
C LEU A 27 -4.70 11.14 -8.25
N THR A 28 -5.04 10.55 -7.11
CA THR A 28 -5.18 9.10 -6.99
C THR A 28 -6.61 8.60 -7.24
N GLY A 29 -7.60 9.47 -7.11
CA GLY A 29 -9.01 9.09 -7.17
C GLY A 29 -9.49 8.30 -5.95
N LYS A 30 -8.73 8.31 -4.85
CA LYS A 30 -9.18 7.74 -3.57
C LYS A 30 -10.21 8.65 -2.91
N GLU A 31 -10.96 8.11 -1.97
CA GLU A 31 -12.01 8.83 -1.23
C GLU A 31 -11.44 9.82 -0.23
N ALA A 32 -10.35 9.45 0.44
CA ALA A 32 -9.66 10.26 1.43
C ALA A 32 -8.16 10.02 1.41
N ALA A 33 -7.41 10.92 2.03
CA ALA A 33 -5.97 10.79 2.28
C ALA A 33 -5.65 11.23 3.69
N LEU A 34 -4.57 10.73 4.24
CA LEU A 34 -4.03 11.07 5.55
C LEU A 34 -2.53 11.31 5.42
N PHE A 35 -2.07 12.49 5.81
CA PHE A 35 -0.64 12.78 5.92
C PHE A 35 -0.03 12.07 7.12
N VAL A 36 1.08 11.37 6.90
CA VAL A 36 1.81 10.63 7.94
C VAL A 36 3.30 10.92 7.88
N THR A 37 4.01 10.63 8.97
CA THR A 37 5.43 10.99 9.10
C THR A 37 6.35 10.15 8.20
N SER A 38 5.93 8.95 7.83
CA SER A 38 6.75 8.03 7.01
C SER A 38 5.91 6.99 6.28
N GLY A 39 6.46 6.42 5.20
CA GLY A 39 5.84 5.30 4.48
C GLY A 39 5.61 4.08 5.36
N THR A 40 6.53 3.80 6.31
CA THR A 40 6.35 2.72 7.30
C THR A 40 5.11 2.93 8.14
N GLN A 41 4.85 4.17 8.60
CA GLN A 41 3.62 4.48 9.31
C GLN A 41 2.39 4.32 8.40
N GLY A 42 2.46 4.79 7.16
CA GLY A 42 1.38 4.65 6.19
C GLY A 42 1.02 3.18 5.93
N ASN A 43 2.01 2.33 5.67
CA ASN A 43 1.80 0.91 5.46
C ASN A 43 1.24 0.22 6.72
N LEU A 44 1.77 0.53 7.90
CA LEU A 44 1.25 -0.02 9.15
C LEU A 44 -0.22 0.35 9.38
N LEU A 45 -0.59 1.61 9.16
CA LEU A 45 -1.98 2.06 9.28
C LEU A 45 -2.89 1.35 8.26
N ALA A 46 -2.41 1.11 7.03
CA ALA A 46 -3.15 0.34 6.05
C ALA A 46 -3.36 -1.11 6.53
N LEU A 47 -2.32 -1.79 7.03
CA LEU A 47 -2.46 -3.14 7.59
C LEU A 47 -3.50 -3.17 8.72
N LEU A 48 -3.44 -2.21 9.65
CA LEU A 48 -4.38 -2.10 10.78
C LEU A 48 -5.81 -1.74 10.34
N SER A 49 -5.98 -1.10 9.19
CA SER A 49 -7.30 -0.74 8.66
C SER A 49 -7.98 -1.91 7.93
N HIS A 50 -7.19 -2.82 7.36
CA HIS A 50 -7.70 -3.97 6.61
C HIS A 50 -7.79 -5.26 7.43
N CYS A 51 -7.00 -5.36 8.50
CA CYS A 51 -6.85 -6.59 9.28
C CYS A 51 -7.07 -6.34 10.76
N GLU A 52 -7.66 -7.30 11.42
CA GLU A 52 -7.75 -7.39 12.88
C GLU A 52 -6.62 -8.27 13.45
N ARG A 53 -6.46 -8.26 14.76
CA ARG A 53 -5.49 -9.17 15.43
C ARG A 53 -5.88 -10.62 15.17
N GLY A 54 -4.90 -11.40 14.69
CA GLY A 54 -5.10 -12.80 14.31
C GLY A 54 -5.43 -13.00 12.83
N ASP A 55 -5.68 -11.94 12.07
CA ASP A 55 -5.78 -12.02 10.61
C ASP A 55 -4.40 -12.19 9.96
N GLU A 56 -4.40 -12.45 8.66
CA GLU A 56 -3.20 -12.65 7.85
C GLU A 56 -3.21 -11.72 6.63
N TYR A 57 -2.02 -11.19 6.30
CA TYR A 57 -1.79 -10.53 5.02
C TYR A 57 -0.72 -11.22 4.20
N ILE A 58 -0.90 -11.28 2.89
CA ILE A 58 0.06 -11.82 1.93
C ILE A 58 0.92 -10.68 1.39
N ALA A 59 2.23 -10.87 1.31
CA ALA A 59 3.17 -9.92 0.72
C ALA A 59 4.35 -10.64 0.07
N GLY A 60 5.13 -9.92 -0.72
CA GLY A 60 6.39 -10.45 -1.23
C GLY A 60 7.42 -10.68 -0.11
N ASN A 61 8.24 -11.72 -0.24
CA ASN A 61 9.28 -12.05 0.73
C ASN A 61 10.39 -10.98 0.86
N ASP A 62 10.53 -10.12 -0.14
CA ASP A 62 11.41 -8.95 -0.14
C ASP A 62 10.63 -7.62 -0.13
N ALA A 63 9.30 -7.65 0.07
CA ALA A 63 8.48 -6.45 0.17
C ALA A 63 8.84 -5.62 1.41
N HIS A 64 8.71 -4.30 1.29
CA HIS A 64 9.04 -3.37 2.37
C HIS A 64 8.17 -3.62 3.60
N THR A 65 6.86 -3.82 3.41
CA THR A 65 5.87 -4.13 4.46
C THR A 65 6.20 -5.37 5.27
N TYR A 66 6.88 -6.35 4.68
CA TYR A 66 7.28 -7.57 5.36
C TYR A 66 8.68 -7.47 5.97
N ARG A 67 9.66 -7.01 5.19
CA ARG A 67 11.09 -7.20 5.52
C ARG A 67 11.72 -5.99 6.20
N PHE A 68 11.25 -4.75 5.90
CA PHE A 68 11.99 -3.53 6.24
C PHE A 68 11.22 -2.58 7.17
N GLU A 69 10.18 -3.06 7.86
CA GLU A 69 9.35 -2.27 8.78
C GLU A 69 9.35 -2.84 10.20
N ALA A 70 10.48 -3.46 10.60
CA ALA A 70 10.69 -4.03 11.94
C ALA A 70 9.59 -5.02 12.39
N GLY A 71 8.92 -5.67 11.43
CA GLY A 71 7.82 -6.59 11.73
C GLY A 71 6.58 -5.89 12.29
N GLY A 72 6.37 -4.60 11.99
CA GLY A 72 5.33 -3.76 12.58
C GLY A 72 3.93 -4.36 12.51
N GLY A 73 3.56 -4.99 11.40
CA GLY A 73 2.27 -5.68 11.25
C GLY A 73 2.07 -6.77 12.30
N ALA A 74 3.10 -7.58 12.58
CA ALA A 74 3.05 -8.63 13.59
C ALA A 74 3.15 -8.07 15.01
N VAL A 75 4.12 -7.18 15.26
CA VAL A 75 4.44 -6.68 16.62
C VAL A 75 3.36 -5.74 17.16
N LEU A 76 2.87 -4.82 16.34
CA LEU A 76 1.90 -3.80 16.73
C LEU A 76 0.46 -4.21 16.38
N GLY A 77 0.26 -4.77 15.19
CA GLY A 77 -1.06 -5.19 14.72
C GLY A 77 -1.49 -6.57 15.21
N GLY A 78 -0.55 -7.45 15.55
CA GLY A 78 -0.86 -8.86 15.80
C GLY A 78 -1.35 -9.57 14.53
N ILE A 79 -0.93 -9.08 13.36
CA ILE A 79 -1.34 -9.57 12.05
C ILE A 79 -0.24 -10.50 11.52
N GLN A 80 -0.61 -11.70 11.11
CA GLN A 80 0.35 -12.69 10.61
C GLN A 80 0.79 -12.32 9.18
N PRO A 81 2.10 -12.18 8.90
CA PRO A 81 2.56 -12.08 7.53
C PRO A 81 2.64 -13.46 6.87
N GLN A 82 2.20 -13.55 5.62
CA GLN A 82 2.40 -14.70 4.75
C GLN A 82 3.26 -14.28 3.55
N PRO A 83 4.58 -14.40 3.63
CA PRO A 83 5.46 -14.03 2.52
C PRO A 83 5.44 -15.10 1.42
N ILE A 84 5.45 -14.63 0.17
CA ILE A 84 5.64 -15.45 -1.03
C ILE A 84 6.72 -14.83 -1.93
N PRO A 85 7.42 -15.63 -2.76
CA PRO A 85 8.48 -15.11 -3.60
C PRO A 85 7.95 -14.19 -4.70
N PHE A 86 8.72 -13.16 -5.03
CA PHE A 86 8.53 -12.40 -6.27
C PHE A 86 9.07 -13.20 -7.47
N ASN A 87 8.42 -13.04 -8.62
CA ASN A 87 8.98 -13.50 -9.89
C ASN A 87 10.05 -12.52 -10.43
N GLU A 88 10.62 -12.84 -11.59
CA GLU A 88 11.66 -12.01 -12.22
C GLU A 88 11.18 -10.60 -12.59
N ARG A 89 9.86 -10.40 -12.75
CA ARG A 89 9.24 -9.09 -13.03
C ARG A 89 8.92 -8.28 -11.78
N GLY A 90 9.09 -8.85 -10.59
CA GLY A 90 8.72 -8.23 -9.32
C GLY A 90 7.23 -8.36 -8.98
N GLU A 91 6.54 -9.29 -9.62
CA GLU A 91 5.13 -9.61 -9.38
C GLU A 91 5.01 -10.77 -8.39
N LEU A 92 3.89 -10.83 -7.69
CA LEU A 92 3.45 -12.03 -6.98
C LEU A 92 2.60 -12.86 -7.94
N GLU A 93 3.04 -14.07 -8.27
CA GLU A 93 2.26 -14.95 -9.14
C GLU A 93 0.86 -15.19 -8.55
N ILE A 94 -0.19 -14.96 -9.35
CA ILE A 94 -1.59 -15.10 -8.89
C ILE A 94 -1.86 -16.50 -8.33
N GLU A 95 -1.27 -17.52 -8.96
CA GLU A 95 -1.41 -18.89 -8.47
C GLU A 95 -0.70 -19.11 -7.14
N ALA A 96 0.46 -18.48 -6.90
CA ALA A 96 1.14 -18.54 -5.62
C ALA A 96 0.32 -17.84 -4.51
N ILE A 97 -0.32 -16.70 -4.83
CA ILE A 97 -1.26 -16.07 -3.90
C ILE A 97 -2.41 -17.03 -3.58
N ARG A 98 -3.02 -17.65 -4.60
CA ARG A 98 -4.13 -18.59 -4.45
C ARG A 98 -3.80 -19.75 -3.51
N GLN A 99 -2.61 -20.31 -3.64
CA GLN A 99 -2.16 -21.49 -2.86
C GLN A 99 -1.97 -21.21 -1.37
N VAL A 100 -1.70 -19.96 -0.99
CA VAL A 100 -1.46 -19.61 0.41
C VAL A 100 -2.68 -19.02 1.12
N ILE A 101 -3.78 -18.75 0.41
CA ILE A 101 -5.05 -18.34 1.04
C ILE A 101 -5.53 -19.47 1.94
N LYS A 102 -5.73 -19.16 3.22
CA LYS A 102 -6.16 -20.16 4.20
C LYS A 102 -7.64 -20.51 4.05
N PRO A 103 -8.02 -21.76 4.32
CA PRO A 103 -9.43 -22.14 4.42
C PRO A 103 -10.09 -21.44 5.63
N ASP A 104 -11.41 -21.32 5.60
CA ASP A 104 -12.19 -20.83 6.75
C ASP A 104 -12.28 -21.93 7.80
N ASP A 105 -11.26 -22.02 8.66
CA ASP A 105 -11.07 -23.03 9.69
C ASP A 105 -10.33 -22.40 10.88
N TYR A 106 -10.77 -22.67 12.09
CA TYR A 106 -10.26 -22.07 13.33
C TYR A 106 -8.78 -22.35 13.64
N HIS A 107 -8.15 -23.28 12.93
CA HIS A 107 -6.71 -23.55 13.06
C HIS A 107 -5.83 -22.55 12.32
N PHE A 108 -6.39 -21.72 11.43
CA PHE A 108 -5.65 -20.81 10.59
C PHE A 108 -5.97 -19.34 10.89
N ALA A 109 -4.98 -18.49 10.71
CA ALA A 109 -5.22 -17.06 10.59
C ALA A 109 -6.06 -16.78 9.34
N LYS A 110 -7.00 -15.84 9.42
CA LYS A 110 -7.87 -15.50 8.30
C LYS A 110 -7.14 -14.61 7.32
N THR A 111 -6.92 -15.08 6.09
CA THR A 111 -6.31 -14.27 5.03
C THR A 111 -7.27 -13.14 4.64
N LYS A 112 -6.85 -11.89 4.80
CA LYS A 112 -7.69 -10.70 4.60
C LYS A 112 -7.17 -9.75 3.54
N LEU A 113 -5.86 -9.68 3.35
CA LEU A 113 -5.23 -8.62 2.59
C LEU A 113 -4.11 -9.17 1.72
N VAL A 114 -3.95 -8.61 0.53
CA VAL A 114 -2.72 -8.76 -0.27
C VAL A 114 -2.08 -7.40 -0.43
N CYS A 115 -0.79 -7.30 -0.11
CA CYS A 115 0.03 -6.11 -0.30
C CYS A 115 0.92 -6.29 -1.52
N LEU A 116 0.80 -5.42 -2.50
CA LEU A 116 1.77 -5.28 -3.59
C LEU A 116 2.66 -4.06 -3.35
N GLU A 117 3.78 -4.00 -4.05
CA GLU A 117 4.71 -2.87 -4.02
C GLU A 117 4.97 -2.38 -5.44
N ASN A 118 4.86 -1.07 -5.69
CA ASN A 118 5.19 -0.49 -6.99
C ASN A 118 5.91 0.87 -6.79
N THR A 119 7.20 0.92 -7.11
CA THR A 119 8.04 -0.07 -7.82
C THR A 119 8.65 -1.10 -6.85
N THR A 120 8.66 -2.37 -7.22
CA THR A 120 9.34 -3.43 -6.46
C THR A 120 10.81 -3.50 -6.89
N ASN A 121 11.74 -3.08 -6.03
CA ASN A 121 13.18 -3.04 -6.35
C ASN A 121 13.49 -2.36 -7.69
N GLY A 122 12.77 -1.27 -8.01
CA GLY A 122 12.90 -0.54 -9.27
C GLY A 122 12.14 -1.13 -10.47
N LYS A 123 11.53 -2.29 -10.32
CA LYS A 123 10.65 -2.91 -11.33
C LYS A 123 9.24 -2.34 -11.24
N VAL A 124 8.65 -2.07 -12.39
CA VAL A 124 7.30 -1.51 -12.50
C VAL A 124 6.32 -2.62 -12.84
N LEU A 125 5.25 -2.72 -12.08
CA LEU A 125 4.16 -3.67 -12.34
C LEU A 125 3.33 -3.21 -13.54
N ALA A 126 3.08 -4.11 -14.49
CA ALA A 126 2.27 -3.81 -15.68
C ALA A 126 0.78 -3.63 -15.32
N LEU A 127 0.06 -2.76 -16.04
CA LEU A 127 -1.37 -2.53 -15.80
C LEU A 127 -2.21 -3.79 -15.99
N ASP A 128 -1.87 -4.62 -16.98
CA ASP A 128 -2.59 -5.87 -17.22
C ASP A 128 -2.47 -6.81 -16.00
N TYR A 129 -1.26 -6.93 -15.43
CA TYR A 129 -1.06 -7.68 -14.20
C TYR A 129 -1.84 -7.07 -13.03
N LEU A 130 -1.84 -5.75 -12.86
CA LEU A 130 -2.58 -5.09 -11.79
C LEU A 130 -4.10 -5.32 -11.92
N SER A 131 -4.62 -5.31 -13.14
CA SER A 131 -6.02 -5.60 -13.41
C SER A 131 -6.37 -7.06 -13.10
N GLU A 132 -5.53 -8.00 -13.52
CA GLU A 132 -5.69 -9.43 -13.22
C GLU A 132 -5.66 -9.69 -11.71
N PHE A 133 -4.66 -9.13 -11.02
CA PHE A 133 -4.53 -9.20 -9.57
C PHE A 133 -5.78 -8.65 -8.86
N SER A 134 -6.23 -7.45 -9.26
CA SER A 134 -7.39 -6.79 -8.67
C SER A 134 -8.64 -7.66 -8.80
N ASN A 135 -8.93 -8.17 -10.00
CA ASN A 135 -10.06 -9.05 -10.24
C ASN A 135 -9.98 -10.35 -9.43
N PHE A 136 -8.79 -10.94 -9.36
CA PHE A 136 -8.55 -12.13 -8.55
C PHE A 136 -8.83 -11.86 -7.06
N ALA A 137 -8.21 -10.81 -6.49
CA ALA A 137 -8.37 -10.49 -5.08
C ALA A 137 -9.84 -10.21 -4.72
N LEU A 138 -10.54 -9.42 -5.56
CA LEU A 138 -11.98 -9.18 -5.41
C LEU A 138 -12.79 -10.49 -5.43
N SER A 139 -12.48 -11.42 -6.34
CA SER A 139 -13.17 -12.72 -6.42
C SER A 139 -12.98 -13.58 -5.17
N LYS A 140 -11.96 -13.28 -4.36
CA LYS A 140 -11.65 -13.96 -3.11
C LYS A 140 -12.08 -13.18 -1.86
N GLY A 141 -12.66 -12.00 -2.03
CA GLY A 141 -13.02 -11.11 -0.92
C GLY A 141 -11.82 -10.59 -0.13
N LEU A 142 -10.66 -10.46 -0.79
CA LEU A 142 -9.42 -9.95 -0.18
C LEU A 142 -9.30 -8.45 -0.39
N GLY A 143 -8.86 -7.74 0.65
CA GLY A 143 -8.41 -6.37 0.55
C GLY A 143 -7.12 -6.27 -0.31
N ARG A 144 -6.91 -5.09 -0.89
CA ARG A 144 -5.77 -4.81 -1.80
C ARG A 144 -5.08 -3.54 -1.35
N HIS A 145 -3.86 -3.67 -0.84
CA HIS A 145 -3.03 -2.52 -0.47
C HIS A 145 -1.85 -2.39 -1.41
N LEU A 146 -1.53 -1.17 -1.81
CA LEU A 146 -0.32 -0.83 -2.57
C LEU A 146 0.66 -0.06 -1.71
N ASP A 147 1.83 -0.65 -1.43
CA ASP A 147 2.99 0.18 -1.09
C ASP A 147 3.42 0.93 -2.36
N GLY A 148 2.91 2.12 -2.50
CA GLY A 148 3.15 3.03 -3.61
C GLY A 148 4.24 4.04 -3.33
N ALA A 149 5.24 3.68 -2.52
CA ALA A 149 6.32 4.59 -2.15
C ALA A 149 6.94 5.34 -3.34
N ARG A 150 6.93 4.72 -4.53
CA ARG A 150 7.40 5.31 -5.78
C ARG A 150 6.39 5.18 -6.93
N VAL A 151 5.10 5.18 -6.62
CA VAL A 151 4.04 4.97 -7.62
C VAL A 151 4.03 6.03 -8.73
N PHE A 152 4.39 7.27 -8.44
CA PHE A 152 4.53 8.31 -9.47
C PHE A 152 5.67 8.03 -10.45
N ASN A 153 6.76 7.40 -10.00
CA ASN A 153 7.81 6.92 -10.91
C ASN A 153 7.28 5.79 -11.81
N ALA A 154 6.45 4.89 -11.28
CA ALA A 154 5.80 3.84 -12.06
C ALA A 154 4.82 4.43 -13.08
N SER A 155 3.98 5.39 -12.70
CA SER A 155 3.06 6.11 -13.57
C SER A 155 3.80 6.75 -14.76
N VAL A 156 4.86 7.50 -14.48
CA VAL A 156 5.70 8.12 -15.53
C VAL A 156 6.32 7.06 -16.45
N LYS A 157 6.83 5.96 -15.89
CA LYS A 157 7.44 4.87 -16.68
C LYS A 157 6.44 4.17 -17.60
N LEU A 158 5.21 4.01 -17.14
CA LEU A 158 4.13 3.38 -17.92
C LEU A 158 3.48 4.37 -18.90
N GLY A 159 3.66 5.67 -18.71
CA GLY A 159 2.98 6.71 -19.50
C GLY A 159 1.49 6.80 -19.22
N VAL A 160 1.07 6.52 -17.99
CA VAL A 160 -0.34 6.50 -17.56
C VAL A 160 -0.58 7.43 -16.38
N ASP A 161 -1.84 7.79 -16.14
CA ASP A 161 -2.22 8.50 -14.93
C ASP A 161 -2.05 7.59 -13.70
N VAL A 162 -1.57 8.15 -12.59
CA VAL A 162 -1.44 7.39 -11.32
C VAL A 162 -2.77 6.80 -10.86
N LYS A 163 -3.88 7.42 -11.23
CA LYS A 163 -5.23 6.95 -10.98
C LYS A 163 -5.51 5.58 -11.59
N GLU A 164 -4.93 5.28 -12.77
CA GLU A 164 -5.09 3.98 -13.42
C GLU A 164 -4.42 2.85 -12.62
N ILE A 165 -3.33 3.16 -11.94
CA ILE A 165 -2.70 2.21 -11.00
C ILE A 165 -3.53 2.12 -9.72
N SER A 166 -3.89 3.27 -9.15
CA SER A 166 -4.58 3.37 -7.87
C SER A 166 -5.92 2.64 -7.84
N GLN A 167 -6.70 2.68 -8.92
CA GLN A 167 -8.02 2.04 -8.99
C GLN A 167 -7.99 0.52 -8.79
N CYS A 168 -6.83 -0.13 -8.96
CA CYS A 168 -6.66 -1.56 -8.71
C CYS A 168 -6.57 -1.91 -7.22
N PHE A 169 -6.54 -0.93 -6.31
CA PHE A 169 -6.32 -1.11 -4.89
C PHE A 169 -7.39 -0.40 -4.05
N ASP A 170 -7.60 -0.89 -2.83
CA ASP A 170 -8.51 -0.25 -1.86
C ASP A 170 -7.78 0.86 -1.10
N SER A 171 -6.52 0.65 -0.77
CA SER A 171 -5.66 1.65 -0.12
C SER A 171 -4.26 1.67 -0.74
N MET A 172 -3.56 2.78 -0.57
CA MET A 172 -2.18 2.91 -1.01
C MET A 172 -1.41 3.88 -0.13
N SER A 173 -0.10 3.66 0.02
CA SER A 173 0.83 4.63 0.57
C SER A 173 1.58 5.35 -0.55
N ILE A 174 2.00 6.59 -0.31
CA ILE A 174 2.79 7.41 -1.24
C ILE A 174 3.89 8.08 -0.43
N CYS A 175 5.17 7.82 -0.75
CA CYS A 175 6.24 8.56 -0.07
C CYS A 175 6.52 9.90 -0.76
N LEU A 176 6.34 10.97 -0.02
CA LEU A 176 6.66 12.33 -0.46
C LEU A 176 8.19 12.56 -0.48
N SER A 177 8.91 11.95 0.45
CA SER A 177 10.35 12.09 0.67
C SER A 177 11.25 11.26 -0.26
N LYS A 178 10.72 10.75 -1.38
CA LYS A 178 11.45 9.97 -2.38
C LYS A 178 11.39 10.66 -3.75
N GLY A 179 10.76 10.08 -4.74
CA GLY A 179 10.67 10.64 -6.09
C GLY A 179 9.97 12.02 -6.16
N LEU A 180 9.15 12.35 -5.18
CA LEU A 180 8.48 13.66 -5.08
C LEU A 180 9.33 14.74 -4.38
N ALA A 181 10.53 14.39 -3.90
CA ALA A 181 11.56 15.30 -3.39
C ALA A 181 11.13 16.17 -2.20
N ALA A 182 10.10 15.80 -1.44
CA ALA A 182 9.79 16.47 -0.19
C ALA A 182 10.82 16.08 0.91
N PRO A 183 11.03 16.91 1.94
CA PRO A 183 12.01 16.63 2.99
C PRO A 183 11.58 15.47 3.91
N VAL A 184 10.27 15.21 4.03
CA VAL A 184 9.71 14.23 4.99
C VAL A 184 8.28 13.85 4.56
N GLY A 185 7.78 12.73 5.05
CA GLY A 185 6.36 12.36 5.03
C GLY A 185 5.97 11.41 3.91
N SER A 186 4.76 10.94 4.07
CA SER A 186 4.04 10.09 3.14
C SER A 186 2.55 10.40 3.19
#